data_99ceaefd9a529340a949a30e87023524
#
_entry.id   99ceaefd9a529340a949a30e87023524
#
_cell.length_a   1.000
_cell.length_b   1.000
_cell.length_c   1.000
_cell.angle_alpha   90.00
_cell.angle_beta   90.00
_cell.angle_gamma   90.00
#
_symmetry.space_group_name_H-M   'P 1'
#
loop_
_entity.id
_entity.type
_entity.pdbx_description
1 polymer ?
#
loop_
_entity_poly.entity_id
_entity_poly.type
_entity_poly.pdbx_seq_one_letter_code
_entity_poly.pdbx_strand_id
1 'polypeptide(L)' 'MSTVYEVRCHEMGDDSDYLIKSFRTRREAESYIRRRNEEHPQDELYEHWYVKSIKKP' A
#
# COMPACT_ATOMS: atom_id res chain seq x y z
N MET A 1 15.94 6.67 15.31
CA MET A 1 15.59 6.03 14.03
C MET A 1 14.07 5.87 13.97
N SER A 2 13.51 6.08 12.82
CA SER A 2 12.07 5.93 12.63
C SER A 2 11.78 5.02 11.44
N THR A 3 10.64 4.37 11.49
CA THR A 3 10.19 3.52 10.41
C THR A 3 8.89 4.08 9.86
N VAL A 4 8.80 4.16 8.56
CA VAL A 4 7.61 4.60 7.85
C VAL A 4 7.07 3.42 7.07
N TYR A 5 5.76 3.25 7.06
CA TYR A 5 5.10 2.17 6.34
C TYR A 5 4.38 2.75 5.14
N GLU A 6 4.90 2.47 3.97
CA GLU A 6 4.34 2.98 2.72
C GLU A 6 3.30 2.03 2.17
N VAL A 7 2.13 2.55 1.85
CA VAL A 7 1.15 1.81 1.07
C VAL A 7 1.47 2.10 -0.39
N ARG A 8 1.75 1.05 -1.14
CA ARG A 8 2.12 1.17 -2.54
C ARG A 8 1.17 0.35 -3.39
N CYS A 9 1.05 0.75 -4.64
CA CYS A 9 0.21 0.06 -5.61
C CYS A 9 1.05 -0.36 -6.80
N HIS A 10 0.97 -1.63 -7.14
CA HIS A 10 1.61 -2.17 -8.33
C HIS A 10 0.54 -2.51 -9.34
N GLU A 11 0.57 -1.84 -10.49
CA GLU A 11 -0.39 -2.12 -11.56
C GLU A 11 0.13 -3.23 -12.44
N MET A 12 -0.68 -4.27 -12.59
CA MET A 12 -0.26 -5.46 -13.33
C MET A 12 -0.23 -5.24 -14.84
N GLY A 13 -1.03 -4.29 -15.33
CA GLY A 13 -1.14 -4.06 -16.76
C GLY A 13 0.13 -3.50 -17.39
N ASP A 14 0.69 -2.45 -16.82
CA ASP A 14 1.87 -1.79 -17.36
C ASP A 14 3.08 -1.92 -16.42
N ASP A 15 2.96 -2.72 -15.37
CA ASP A 15 4.05 -3.00 -14.44
C ASP A 15 4.54 -1.76 -13.68
N SER A 16 3.66 -0.79 -13.47
CA SER A 16 3.97 0.41 -12.70
C SER A 16 3.84 0.17 -11.22
N ASP A 17 4.68 0.85 -10.44
CA ASP A 17 4.64 0.79 -8.98
C ASP A 17 4.75 2.21 -8.45
N TYR A 18 3.84 2.61 -7.58
CA TYR A 18 3.85 3.97 -7.07
C TYR A 18 3.34 4.06 -5.64
N LEU A 19 3.78 5.12 -4.96
CA LEU A 19 3.41 5.40 -3.58
C LEU A 19 2.00 5.98 -3.51
N ILE A 20 1.18 5.42 -2.63
CA ILE A 20 -0.17 5.93 -2.38
C ILE A 20 -0.17 6.83 -1.15
N LYS A 21 0.31 6.31 -0.02
CA LYS A 21 0.31 7.05 1.23
C LYS A 21 1.29 6.41 2.21
N SER A 22 1.82 7.22 3.14
CA SER A 22 2.71 6.74 4.18
C SER A 22 2.01 6.79 5.54
N PHE A 23 2.35 5.85 6.40
CA PHE A 23 1.80 5.75 7.75
C PHE A 23 2.93 5.52 8.75
N ARG A 24 2.66 5.81 10.02
CA ARG A 24 3.63 5.63 11.09
C ARG A 24 3.66 4.20 11.61
N THR A 25 2.57 3.46 11.44
CA THR A 25 2.48 2.07 11.91
C THR A 25 2.01 1.18 10.78
N ARG A 26 2.45 -0.09 10.85
CA ARG A 26 2.01 -1.11 9.90
C ARG A 26 0.50 -1.33 9.99
N ARG A 27 -0.03 -1.28 11.21
CA ARG A 27 -1.45 -1.50 11.44
C ARG A 27 -2.31 -0.50 10.69
N GLU A 28 -1.91 0.77 10.73
CA GLU A 28 -2.63 1.80 9.99
C GLU A 28 -2.57 1.57 8.49
N ALA A 29 -1.39 1.20 8.00
CA ALA A 29 -1.20 0.94 6.58
C ALA A 29 -2.05 -0.25 6.12
N GLU A 30 -2.06 -1.33 6.90
CA GLU A 30 -2.84 -2.51 6.56
C GLU A 30 -4.35 -2.24 6.63
N SER A 31 -4.78 -1.43 7.60
CA SER A 31 -6.18 -1.04 7.71
C SER A 31 -6.63 -0.23 6.51
N TYR A 32 -5.76 0.64 6.02
CA TYR A 32 -6.04 1.43 4.83
C TYR A 32 -6.27 0.53 3.61
N ILE A 33 -5.39 -0.46 3.43
CA ILE A 33 -5.51 -1.39 2.31
C ILE A 33 -6.78 -2.22 2.43
N ARG A 34 -7.08 -2.70 3.63
CA ARG A 34 -8.28 -3.50 3.86
C ARG A 34 -9.53 -2.72 3.50
N ARG A 35 -9.62 -1.47 3.97
CA ARG A 35 -10.78 -0.62 3.67
C ARG A 35 -10.93 -0.40 2.18
N ARG A 36 -9.82 -0.13 1.51
CA ARG A 36 -9.86 0.08 0.08
C ARG A 36 -10.33 -1.16 -0.67
N ASN A 37 -9.85 -2.34 -0.26
CA ASN A 37 -10.26 -3.58 -0.90
C ASN A 37 -11.74 -3.89 -0.67
N GLU A 38 -12.27 -3.51 0.49
CA GLU A 38 -13.69 -3.68 0.77
C GLU A 38 -14.55 -2.76 -0.10
N GLU A 39 -14.07 -1.56 -0.36
CA GLU A 39 -14.79 -0.59 -1.19
C GLU A 39 -14.65 -0.86 -2.67
N HIS A 40 -13.53 -1.45 -3.08
CA HIS A 40 -13.23 -1.69 -4.49
C HIS A 40 -12.68 -3.10 -4.71
N PRO A 41 -13.46 -4.14 -4.42
CA PRO A 41 -12.94 -5.52 -4.50
C PRO A 41 -12.51 -5.94 -5.91
N GLN A 42 -13.06 -5.33 -6.94
CA GLN A 42 -12.74 -5.68 -8.32
C GLN A 42 -11.37 -5.20 -8.75
N ASP A 43 -10.83 -4.19 -8.06
CA ASP A 43 -9.55 -3.62 -8.44
C ASP A 43 -8.37 -4.56 -8.17
N GLU A 44 -8.57 -5.56 -7.32
CA GLU A 44 -7.54 -6.55 -7.04
C GLU A 44 -7.12 -7.34 -8.27
N LEU A 45 -7.97 -7.38 -9.29
CA LEU A 45 -7.66 -8.07 -10.55
C LEU A 45 -6.60 -7.34 -11.36
N TYR A 46 -6.44 -6.05 -11.13
CA TYR A 46 -5.56 -5.22 -11.94
C TYR A 46 -4.46 -4.55 -11.13
N GLU A 47 -4.65 -4.43 -9.82
CA GLU A 47 -3.76 -3.73 -8.93
C GLU A 47 -3.42 -4.58 -7.73
N HIS A 48 -2.15 -4.53 -7.33
CA HIS A 48 -1.70 -5.19 -6.11
C HIS A 48 -1.24 -4.11 -5.12
N TRP A 49 -1.95 -3.97 -4.02
CA TRP A 49 -1.63 -3.02 -2.97
C TRP A 49 -0.88 -3.71 -1.86
N TYR A 50 0.21 -3.12 -1.41
CA TYR A 50 1.05 -3.75 -0.40
C TYR A 50 1.70 -2.71 0.50
N VAL A 51 2.25 -3.16 1.62
CA VAL A 51 2.94 -2.31 2.58
C VAL A 51 4.44 -2.55 2.47
N LYS A 52 5.20 -1.46 2.39
CA LYS A 52 6.66 -1.53 2.38
C LYS A 52 7.18 -0.73 3.56
N SER A 53 7.97 -1.36 4.42
CA SER A 53 8.56 -0.65 5.56
C SER A 53 9.87 -0.01 5.13
N ILE A 54 9.99 1.29 5.44
CA ILE A 54 11.16 2.09 5.11
C ILE A 54 11.78 2.59 6.40
N LYS A 55 13.00 2.20 6.66
CA LYS A 55 13.73 2.67 7.83
C LYS A 55 14.45 3.95 7.47
N LYS A 56 14.24 4.97 8.28
CA LYS A 56 14.89 6.26 8.09
C LYS A 56 15.89 6.50 9.22
N PRO A 57 17.05 7.08 8.93
CA PRO A 57 18.06 7.37 9.95
C PRO A 57 17.61 8.44 10.94
#